data_4b512d8974abce994f81772a73543f3a
#
_entry.id   4b512d8974abce994f81772a73543f3a
#
_cell.length_a   1.000
_cell.length_b   1.000
_cell.length_c   1.000
_cell.angle_alpha   90.00
_cell.angle_beta   90.00
_cell.angle_gamma   90.00
#
_symmetry.space_group_name_H-M   'P 1'
#
loop_
_entity.id
_entity.type
_entity.pdbx_description
1 polymer ?
#
loop_
_entity_poly.entity_id
_entity_poly.type
_entity_poly.pdbx_seq_one_letter_code
_entity_poly.pdbx_strand_id
1 'polypeptide(L)'
;MSVLNKLQPEGVFTIFEQLCAIPHGSRNTKAISDFCVKFAEQRGLRCIQDENNNVILFAPASAGMEHAQPVILQGHLDMVCEKESDCSIDFEKEAPLFKLSETHEVYSWLEQ
;
A
#
# COMPACT_ATOMS: atom_id res chain seq x y z
N MET A 1 -9.65 8.87 -9.97
CA MET A 1 -9.64 10.24 -9.35
C MET A 1 -9.17 10.06 -7.91
N SER A 2 -8.16 10.80 -7.48
CA SER A 2 -7.67 10.71 -6.09
C SER A 2 -8.70 11.33 -5.14
N VAL A 3 -9.10 10.59 -4.12
CA VAL A 3 -10.05 11.02 -3.09
C VAL A 3 -9.31 11.58 -1.87
N LEU A 4 -8.12 11.06 -1.61
CA LEU A 4 -7.36 11.33 -0.39
C LEU A 4 -6.31 12.43 -0.55
N ASN A 5 -6.18 13.02 -1.73
CA ASN A 5 -5.13 14.02 -2.06
C ASN A 5 -5.21 15.33 -1.26
N LYS A 6 -6.32 15.56 -0.55
CA LYS A 6 -6.51 16.74 0.31
C LYS A 6 -6.08 16.49 1.75
N LEU A 7 -5.78 15.25 2.12
CA LEU A 7 -5.38 14.89 3.46
C LEU A 7 -3.87 15.10 3.69
N GLN A 8 -3.49 15.41 4.91
CA GLN A 8 -2.10 15.57 5.31
C GLN A 8 -1.67 14.44 6.27
N PRO A 9 -0.47 13.90 6.12
CA PRO A 9 0.58 14.22 5.13
C PRO A 9 0.24 13.69 3.73
N GLU A 10 0.27 14.56 2.73
CA GLU A 10 -0.12 14.23 1.35
C GLU A 10 0.60 12.99 0.79
N GLY A 11 1.91 12.89 1.01
CA GLY A 11 2.70 11.76 0.50
C GLY A 11 2.24 10.41 1.06
N VAL A 12 1.82 10.35 2.32
CA VAL A 12 1.30 9.12 2.95
C VAL A 12 -0.01 8.70 2.28
N PHE A 13 -0.95 9.63 2.14
CA PHE A 13 -2.26 9.32 1.56
C PHE A 13 -2.20 9.02 0.07
N THR A 14 -1.31 9.68 -0.67
CA THR A 14 -1.08 9.38 -2.08
C THR A 14 -0.57 7.95 -2.28
N ILE A 15 0.43 7.52 -1.48
CA ILE A 15 0.96 6.15 -1.55
C ILE A 15 -0.09 5.15 -1.08
N PHE A 16 -0.85 5.47 -0.04
CA PHE A 16 -1.93 4.61 0.45
C PHE A 16 -2.99 4.36 -0.63
N GLU A 17 -3.45 5.40 -1.35
CA GLU A 17 -4.38 5.22 -2.48
C GLU A 17 -3.79 4.34 -3.59
N GLN A 18 -2.50 4.50 -3.90
CA GLN A 18 -1.83 3.68 -4.91
C GLN A 18 -1.77 2.20 -4.51
N LEU A 19 -1.48 1.91 -3.24
CA LEU A 19 -1.49 0.55 -2.71
C LEU A 19 -2.90 -0.05 -2.75
N CYS A 20 -3.90 0.70 -2.32
CA CYS A 20 -5.29 0.26 -2.30
C CYS A 20 -5.87 0.05 -3.70
N ALA A 21 -5.35 0.73 -4.72
CA ALA A 21 -5.78 0.54 -6.11
C ALA A 21 -5.33 -0.81 -6.73
N ILE A 22 -4.47 -1.55 -6.05
CA ILE A 22 -3.99 -2.86 -6.50
C ILE A 22 -4.73 -3.94 -5.70
N PRO A 23 -5.48 -4.87 -6.34
CA PRO A 23 -6.01 -6.03 -5.64
C PRO A 23 -4.88 -6.85 -5.02
N HIS A 24 -4.93 -7.06 -3.70
CA HIS A 24 -3.84 -7.70 -2.95
C HIS A 24 -4.37 -8.59 -1.81
N GLY A 25 -5.37 -9.41 -2.13
CA GLY A 25 -5.84 -10.44 -1.21
C GLY A 25 -4.74 -11.44 -0.82
N SER A 26 -4.93 -12.12 0.30
CA SER A 26 -4.03 -13.20 0.74
C SER A 26 -3.85 -14.22 -0.38
N ARG A 27 -2.60 -14.60 -0.65
CA ARG A 27 -2.16 -15.44 -1.78
C ARG A 27 -2.22 -14.77 -3.17
N ASN A 28 -2.67 -13.52 -3.28
CA ASN A 28 -2.67 -12.71 -4.50
C ASN A 28 -1.79 -11.46 -4.33
N THR A 29 -0.54 -11.66 -3.90
CA THR A 29 0.35 -10.56 -3.49
C THR A 29 1.39 -10.18 -4.54
N LYS A 30 1.42 -10.84 -5.69
CA LYS A 30 2.46 -10.56 -6.71
C LYS A 30 2.44 -9.13 -7.21
N ALA A 31 1.26 -8.61 -7.55
CA ALA A 31 1.13 -7.26 -8.11
C ALA A 31 1.52 -6.17 -7.10
N ILE A 32 1.10 -6.30 -5.84
CA ILE A 32 1.47 -5.35 -4.78
C ILE A 32 2.97 -5.43 -4.45
N SER A 33 3.55 -6.62 -4.47
CA SER A 33 4.99 -6.85 -4.29
C SER A 33 5.79 -6.19 -5.41
N ASP A 34 5.39 -6.37 -6.67
CA ASP A 34 6.01 -5.72 -7.83
C ASP A 34 5.89 -4.20 -7.79
N PHE A 35 4.77 -3.69 -7.28
CA PHE A 35 4.62 -2.26 -7.03
C PHE A 35 5.67 -1.75 -6.05
N CYS A 36 5.93 -2.47 -4.95
CA CYS A 36 6.96 -2.10 -3.98
C CYS A 36 8.36 -2.11 -4.59
N VAL A 37 8.67 -3.10 -5.43
CA VAL A 37 9.95 -3.13 -6.17
C VAL A 37 10.09 -1.92 -7.07
N LYS A 38 9.06 -1.64 -7.88
CA LYS A 38 9.05 -0.48 -8.78
C LYS A 38 9.15 0.85 -8.03
N PHE A 39 8.49 0.95 -6.87
CA PHE A 39 8.58 2.10 -5.99
C PHE A 39 10.03 2.35 -5.51
N ALA A 40 10.74 1.28 -5.13
CA ALA A 40 12.14 1.34 -4.73
C ALA A 40 13.03 1.78 -5.90
N GLU A 41 12.87 1.16 -7.07
CA GLU A 41 13.64 1.48 -8.28
C GLU A 41 13.51 2.95 -8.69
N GLN A 42 12.28 3.48 -8.68
CA GLN A 42 12.00 4.89 -9.02
C GLN A 42 12.68 5.89 -8.08
N ARG A 43 13.06 5.44 -6.87
CA ARG A 43 13.74 6.23 -5.84
C ARG A 43 15.23 5.91 -5.71
N GLY A 44 15.75 5.05 -6.58
CA GLY A 44 17.14 4.61 -6.52
C GLY A 44 17.48 3.82 -5.24
N LEU A 45 16.47 3.20 -4.62
CA LEU A 45 16.67 2.38 -3.43
C LEU A 45 17.02 0.94 -3.83
N ARG A 46 17.97 0.35 -3.13
CA ARG A 46 18.21 -1.07 -3.25
C ARG A 46 17.02 -1.84 -2.68
N CYS A 47 16.56 -2.88 -3.38
CA CYS A 47 15.53 -3.77 -2.87
C CYS A 47 15.86 -5.24 -3.16
N ILE A 48 15.21 -6.12 -2.41
CA ILE A 48 15.23 -7.58 -2.60
C ILE A 48 13.78 -8.03 -2.60
N GLN A 49 13.41 -8.83 -3.59
CA GLN A 49 12.13 -9.54 -3.64
C GLN A 49 12.42 -11.05 -3.66
N ASP A 50 11.73 -11.79 -2.83
CA ASP A 50 11.84 -13.26 -2.80
C ASP A 50 10.72 -13.95 -3.60
N GLU A 51 10.80 -15.26 -3.69
CA GLU A 51 9.83 -16.11 -4.40
C GLU A 51 8.43 -16.13 -3.76
N ASN A 52 8.32 -15.73 -2.49
CA ASN A 52 7.06 -15.61 -1.75
C ASN A 52 6.48 -14.20 -1.79
N ASN A 53 7.02 -13.32 -2.64
CA ASN A 53 6.62 -11.93 -2.79
C ASN A 53 6.92 -11.05 -1.56
N ASN A 54 7.81 -11.46 -0.66
CA ASN A 54 8.32 -10.55 0.36
C ASN A 54 9.28 -9.55 -0.29
N VAL A 55 9.24 -8.31 0.17
CA VAL A 55 10.10 -7.23 -0.36
C VAL A 55 10.82 -6.54 0.79
N ILE A 56 12.13 -6.35 0.63
CA ILE A 56 12.96 -5.56 1.54
C ILE A 56 13.49 -4.36 0.78
N LEU A 57 13.20 -3.15 1.26
CA LEU A 57 13.71 -1.90 0.74
C LEU A 57 14.78 -1.36 1.69
N PHE A 58 15.92 -0.95 1.14
CA PHE A 58 17.03 -0.40 1.92
C PHE A 58 17.10 1.11 1.70
N ALA A 59 16.75 1.87 2.73
CA ALA A 59 16.95 3.30 2.74
C ALA A 59 18.30 3.65 3.37
N PRO A 60 19.07 4.57 2.79
CA PRO A 60 20.30 5.03 3.39
C PRO A 60 20.04 5.77 4.69
N ALA A 61 21.03 5.84 5.56
CA ALA A 61 20.97 6.67 6.76
C ALA A 61 20.80 8.14 6.40
N SER A 62 20.07 8.87 7.23
CA SER A 62 20.00 10.33 7.15
C SER A 62 21.36 10.94 7.48
N ALA A 63 21.61 12.14 6.96
CA ALA A 63 22.87 12.87 7.21
C ALA A 63 23.12 13.02 8.73
N GLY A 64 24.32 12.65 9.16
CA GLY A 64 24.71 12.64 10.58
C GLY A 64 24.31 11.38 11.37
N MET A 65 23.62 10.43 10.73
CA MET A 65 23.16 9.18 11.36
C MET A 65 23.82 7.93 10.77
N GLU A 66 24.92 8.10 10.04
CA GLU A 66 25.59 7.03 9.28
C GLU A 66 26.10 5.91 10.20
N HIS A 67 26.38 6.20 11.45
CA HIS A 67 26.85 5.26 12.47
C HIS A 67 25.75 4.76 13.42
N ALA A 68 24.51 5.21 13.23
CA ALA A 68 23.39 4.75 14.04
C ALA A 68 23.05 3.28 13.73
N GLN A 69 22.49 2.60 14.71
CA GLN A 69 21.98 1.24 14.51
C GLN A 69 20.83 1.27 13.49
N PRO A 70 20.77 0.30 12.57
CA PRO A 70 19.68 0.24 11.60
C PRO A 70 18.34 -0.01 12.29
N VAL A 71 17.28 0.55 11.71
CA VAL A 71 15.89 0.34 12.13
C VAL A 71 15.17 -0.44 11.05
N ILE A 72 14.39 -1.44 11.44
CA ILE A 72 13.53 -2.20 10.54
C ILE A 72 12.08 -1.77 10.79
N LEU A 73 11.41 -1.30 9.73
CA LEU A 73 9.96 -1.10 9.71
C LEU A 73 9.35 -2.27 8.95
N GLN A 74 8.39 -2.95 9.55
CA GLN A 74 7.80 -4.14 8.96
C GLN A 74 6.27 -3.99 8.92
N GLY A 75 5.67 -4.44 7.83
CA GLY A 75 4.23 -4.56 7.64
C GLY A 75 3.92 -5.72 6.69
N HIS A 76 2.68 -6.17 6.64
CA HIS A 76 2.24 -7.15 5.66
C HIS A 76 1.62 -6.47 4.44
N LEU A 77 1.71 -7.13 3.28
CA LEU A 77 1.21 -6.62 2.00
C LEU A 77 -0.18 -7.13 1.65
N ASP A 78 -0.61 -8.21 2.23
CA ASP A 78 -1.90 -8.79 1.91
C ASP A 78 -3.05 -8.18 2.72
N MET A 79 -4.25 -8.30 2.17
CA MET A 79 -5.50 -7.89 2.79
C MET A 79 -6.50 -9.04 2.83
N VAL A 80 -7.35 -9.05 3.86
CA VAL A 80 -8.47 -9.97 3.95
C VAL A 80 -9.54 -9.57 2.94
N CYS A 81 -9.97 -10.51 2.10
CA CYS A 81 -10.99 -10.30 1.07
C CYS A 81 -12.39 -10.74 1.52
N GLU A 82 -12.71 -10.58 2.80
CA GLU A 82 -14.04 -10.87 3.34
C GLU A 82 -15.01 -9.74 2.99
N LYS A 83 -16.25 -10.12 2.72
CA LYS A 83 -17.31 -9.19 2.34
C LYS A 83 -18.68 -9.69 2.81
N GLU A 84 -19.63 -8.79 2.92
CA GLU A 84 -21.03 -9.13 3.14
C GLU A 84 -21.59 -9.95 1.96
N SER A 85 -22.57 -10.80 2.23
CA SER A 85 -23.12 -11.75 1.24
C SER A 85 -23.80 -11.08 0.04
N ASP A 86 -24.27 -9.86 0.20
CA ASP A 86 -24.91 -9.02 -0.82
C ASP A 86 -23.95 -8.11 -1.58
N CYS A 87 -22.67 -8.09 -1.19
CA CYS A 87 -21.63 -7.32 -1.86
C CYS A 87 -21.23 -7.97 -3.18
N SER A 88 -21.40 -7.25 -4.30
CA SER A 88 -21.05 -7.72 -5.64
C SER A 88 -19.58 -7.56 -6.02
N ILE A 89 -18.79 -6.82 -5.23
CA ILE A 89 -17.38 -6.55 -5.54
C ILE A 89 -16.53 -7.82 -5.39
N ASP A 90 -15.69 -8.09 -6.37
CA ASP A 90 -14.69 -9.17 -6.35
C ASP A 90 -13.34 -8.59 -5.92
N PHE A 91 -13.03 -8.62 -4.61
CA PHE A 91 -11.79 -8.08 -4.07
C PHE A 91 -10.51 -8.79 -4.55
N GLU A 92 -10.63 -9.93 -5.22
CA GLU A 92 -9.48 -10.56 -5.87
C GLU A 92 -9.09 -9.86 -7.18
N LYS A 93 -10.03 -9.10 -7.78
CA LYS A 93 -9.87 -8.45 -9.09
C LYS A 93 -10.08 -6.94 -9.04
N GLU A 94 -10.82 -6.47 -8.06
CA GLU A 94 -11.24 -5.08 -7.97
C GLU A 94 -10.69 -4.43 -6.70
N ALA A 95 -10.28 -3.18 -6.83
CA ALA A 95 -9.83 -2.38 -5.69
C ALA A 95 -11.04 -1.82 -4.91
N PRO A 96 -10.95 -1.73 -3.59
CA PRO A 96 -11.98 -1.05 -2.80
C PRO A 96 -12.07 0.44 -3.17
N LEU A 97 -13.28 0.95 -3.23
CA LEU A 97 -13.51 2.38 -3.39
C LEU A 97 -13.44 3.09 -2.05
N PHE A 98 -12.86 4.28 -2.02
CA PHE A 98 -12.81 5.12 -0.83
C PHE A 98 -13.70 6.33 -0.99
N LYS A 99 -14.36 6.69 0.09
CA LYS A 99 -15.12 7.94 0.20
C LYS A 99 -14.58 8.73 1.40
N LEU A 100 -14.39 10.01 1.20
CA LEU A 100 -14.06 10.94 2.27
C LEU A 100 -15.37 11.56 2.80
N SER A 101 -15.60 11.48 4.11
CA SER A 101 -16.72 12.17 4.75
C SER A 101 -16.48 13.68 4.82
N GLU A 102 -17.53 14.43 5.13
CA GLU A 102 -17.42 15.88 5.40
C GLU A 102 -16.52 16.17 6.62
N THR A 103 -16.39 15.21 7.54
CA THR A 103 -15.49 15.29 8.72
C THR A 103 -14.07 14.80 8.43
N HIS A 104 -13.72 14.53 7.17
CA HIS A 104 -12.41 14.01 6.74
C HIS A 104 -12.08 12.60 7.27
N GLU A 105 -13.09 11.83 7.64
CA GLU A 105 -12.93 10.40 7.94
C GLU A 105 -12.90 9.59 6.64
N VAL A 106 -11.97 8.65 6.54
CA VAL A 106 -11.84 7.77 5.37
C VAL A 106 -12.71 6.54 5.58
N TYR A 107 -13.64 6.33 4.67
CA TYR A 107 -14.45 5.11 4.63
C TYR A 107 -14.09 4.31 3.39
N SER A 108 -13.92 3.00 3.54
CA SER A 108 -14.03 2.08 2.42
C SER A 108 -15.53 1.96 2.11
N TRP A 109 -15.92 2.36 0.92
CA TRP A 109 -17.32 2.33 0.49
C TRP A 109 -17.53 1.16 -0.46
N LEU A 110 -18.48 0.34 -0.12
CA LEU A 110 -19.08 -0.63 -1.03
C LEU A 110 -20.32 0.02 -1.60
N GLU A 111 -20.30 0.43 -2.87
CA GLU A 111 -21.53 0.88 -3.51
C GLU A 111 -22.52 -0.30 -3.55
N GLN A 112 -23.70 -0.05 -2.98
CA GLN A 112 -24.87 -0.91 -3.19
C GLN A 112 -25.43 -0.68 -4.58
#